data_529f2a5dd0e75fd71639acb1f0d8615e
#
_entry.id   529f2a5dd0e75fd71639acb1f0d8615e
#
_cell.length_a   1.000
_cell.length_b   1.000
_cell.length_c   1.000
_cell.angle_alpha   90.00
_cell.angle_beta   90.00
_cell.angle_gamma   90.00
#
_symmetry.space_group_name_H-M   'P 1'
#
loop_
_entity.id
_entity.type
_entity.pdbx_description
1 polymer ?
#
loop_
_entity_poly.entity_id
_entity_poly.type
_entity_poly.pdbx_seq_one_letter_code
_entity_poly.pdbx_strand_id
1 'polypeptide(L)'
;DLDEANDASEIEVNPVMITGDRDVVAADAVMNIDEDALFRQPDLAEMAEESYEDDLERKAGEYGFDYVRLSGNVGIIGNGAGLVMTTLDLVDHYGGSPANFLDIGGGAKAERVTQALDMVFSDPNVDSVVFNIFGGITRGDEVAKGINEALAEFDEIPKPVVVRLAGTNAAEGMEILNTDLIEVEETLEDAVQRAVRNAEEVTQ
;
A
#
# COMPACT_ATOMS: atom_id res chain seq x y z
N ASP A 1 -7.14 10.44 -32.03
CA ASP A 1 -7.34 11.42 -30.98
C ASP A 1 -6.18 11.36 -29.99
N LEU A 2 -6.00 12.43 -29.19
CA LEU A 2 -4.84 12.55 -28.31
C LEU A 2 -4.89 11.51 -27.18
N ASP A 3 -6.06 11.25 -26.65
CA ASP A 3 -6.38 10.23 -25.65
C ASP A 3 -6.06 8.82 -26.15
N GLU A 4 -6.57 8.43 -27.30
CA GLU A 4 -6.31 7.12 -27.91
C GLU A 4 -4.83 6.91 -28.28
N ALA A 5 -4.12 7.98 -28.68
CA ALA A 5 -2.72 7.89 -29.10
C ALA A 5 -1.76 7.70 -27.92
N ASN A 6 -2.17 8.13 -26.72
CA ASN A 6 -1.35 8.10 -25.50
C ASN A 6 -1.94 7.20 -24.41
N ASP A 7 -3.01 6.46 -24.70
CA ASP A 7 -3.71 5.63 -23.71
C ASP A 7 -4.13 6.45 -22.46
N ALA A 8 -4.63 7.68 -22.69
CA ALA A 8 -5.07 8.53 -21.60
C ALA A 8 -6.42 8.05 -21.06
N SER A 9 -6.55 7.94 -19.75
CA SER A 9 -7.80 7.66 -19.04
C SER A 9 -8.63 8.92 -18.83
N GLU A 10 -7.98 10.09 -18.80
CA GLU A 10 -8.63 11.39 -18.65
C GLU A 10 -7.78 12.49 -19.30
N ILE A 11 -8.45 13.42 -19.97
CA ILE A 11 -7.84 14.68 -20.43
C ILE A 11 -8.75 15.83 -20.01
N GLU A 12 -8.24 16.72 -19.17
CA GLU A 12 -8.92 17.95 -18.77
C GLU A 12 -8.17 19.17 -19.34
N VAL A 13 -8.92 20.12 -19.86
CA VAL A 13 -8.40 21.44 -20.26
C VAL A 13 -9.22 22.51 -19.54
N ASN A 14 -8.63 23.10 -18.47
CA ASN A 14 -9.33 24.04 -17.60
C ASN A 14 -8.35 24.99 -16.90
N PRO A 15 -8.50 26.34 -17.09
CA PRO A 15 -9.51 26.97 -17.93
C PRO A 15 -9.12 27.09 -19.40
N VAL A 16 -10.12 27.13 -20.27
CA VAL A 16 -9.97 27.63 -21.64
C VAL A 16 -10.29 29.10 -21.67
N MET A 17 -9.40 29.93 -22.21
CA MET A 17 -9.54 31.39 -22.22
C MET A 17 -9.68 31.92 -23.64
N ILE A 18 -10.44 33.00 -23.79
CA ILE A 18 -10.53 33.76 -25.05
C ILE A 18 -9.74 35.05 -24.85
N THR A 19 -8.73 35.25 -25.70
CA THR A 19 -7.89 36.45 -25.69
C THR A 19 -8.60 37.68 -26.26
N GLY A 20 -8.01 38.86 -26.07
CA GLY A 20 -8.52 40.11 -26.67
C GLY A 20 -8.57 40.05 -28.20
N ASP A 21 -7.72 39.28 -28.84
CA ASP A 21 -7.66 39.04 -30.28
C ASP A 21 -8.61 37.93 -30.76
N ARG A 22 -9.40 37.37 -29.84
CA ARG A 22 -10.37 36.27 -30.00
C ARG A 22 -9.75 34.91 -30.32
N ASP A 23 -8.50 34.71 -29.95
CA ASP A 23 -7.88 33.37 -29.97
C ASP A 23 -8.33 32.57 -28.76
N VAL A 24 -8.47 31.24 -28.98
CA VAL A 24 -8.77 30.30 -27.90
C VAL A 24 -7.48 29.69 -27.41
N VAL A 25 -7.22 29.82 -26.10
CA VAL A 25 -5.99 29.36 -25.45
C VAL A 25 -6.33 28.43 -24.29
N ALA A 26 -5.71 27.27 -24.27
CA ALA A 26 -5.69 26.42 -23.07
C ALA A 26 -4.68 27.05 -22.08
N ALA A 27 -5.17 27.44 -20.91
CA ALA A 27 -4.32 28.01 -19.88
C ALA A 27 -3.65 26.94 -19.04
N ASP A 28 -4.33 25.80 -18.91
CA ASP A 28 -3.80 24.61 -18.25
C ASP A 28 -4.42 23.35 -18.87
N ALA A 29 -3.71 22.24 -18.77
CA ALA A 29 -4.19 20.93 -19.23
C ALA A 29 -3.60 19.82 -18.35
N VAL A 30 -4.46 18.87 -17.98
CA VAL A 30 -4.08 17.66 -17.24
C VAL A 30 -4.38 16.45 -18.12
N MET A 31 -3.47 15.50 -18.16
CA MET A 31 -3.66 14.24 -18.85
C MET A 31 -3.21 13.09 -17.94
N ASN A 32 -4.16 12.22 -17.59
CA ASN A 32 -3.88 11.00 -16.84
C ASN A 32 -3.75 9.84 -17.80
N ILE A 33 -2.62 9.15 -17.73
CA ILE A 33 -2.31 8.00 -18.57
C ILE A 33 -2.73 6.72 -17.84
N ASP A 34 -3.25 5.75 -18.58
CA ASP A 34 -3.49 4.40 -18.06
C ASP A 34 -2.15 3.72 -17.77
N GLU A 35 -1.83 3.51 -16.50
CA GLU A 35 -0.57 2.90 -16.08
C GLU A 35 -0.41 1.48 -16.62
N ASP A 36 -1.51 0.74 -16.77
CA ASP A 36 -1.51 -0.60 -17.38
C ASP A 36 -1.11 -0.58 -18.87
N ALA A 37 -1.14 0.59 -19.51
CA ALA A 37 -0.72 0.79 -20.90
C ALA A 37 0.73 1.27 -21.05
N LEU A 38 1.43 1.62 -20.00
CA LEU A 38 2.79 2.18 -20.05
C LEU A 38 3.80 1.26 -20.74
N PHE A 39 3.60 -0.06 -20.74
CA PHE A 39 4.45 -1.02 -21.46
C PHE A 39 4.55 -0.75 -22.98
N ARG A 40 3.57 -0.06 -23.57
CA ARG A 40 3.55 0.35 -24.99
C ARG A 40 3.76 1.85 -25.20
N GLN A 41 3.99 2.61 -24.13
CA GLN A 41 4.22 4.04 -24.11
C GLN A 41 5.57 4.37 -23.45
N PRO A 42 6.71 3.97 -24.03
CA PRO A 42 8.02 4.04 -23.35
C PRO A 42 8.43 5.46 -22.96
N ASP A 43 8.10 6.47 -23.78
CA ASP A 43 8.45 7.87 -23.50
C ASP A 43 7.63 8.40 -22.30
N LEU A 44 6.36 7.96 -22.15
CA LEU A 44 5.51 8.31 -21.02
C LEU A 44 5.91 7.54 -19.76
N ALA A 45 6.35 6.29 -19.90
CA ALA A 45 6.87 5.51 -18.78
C ALA A 45 8.13 6.16 -18.17
N GLU A 46 9.06 6.64 -19.01
CA GLU A 46 10.25 7.37 -18.56
C GLU A 46 9.86 8.67 -17.81
N MET A 47 8.89 9.43 -18.32
CA MET A 47 8.37 10.62 -17.65
C MET A 47 7.66 10.30 -16.33
N ALA A 48 6.95 9.19 -16.23
CA ALA A 48 6.28 8.74 -15.01
C ALA A 48 7.29 8.40 -13.92
N GLU A 49 8.39 7.71 -14.24
CA GLU A 49 9.47 7.40 -13.28
C GLU A 49 10.13 8.67 -12.71
N GLU A 50 10.24 9.74 -13.49
CA GLU A 50 10.78 11.03 -13.05
C GLU A 50 9.78 11.83 -12.18
N SER A 51 8.51 11.47 -12.14
CA SER A 51 7.44 12.24 -11.49
C SER A 51 7.23 11.92 -10.02
N TYR A 52 7.81 10.82 -9.50
CA TYR A 52 7.66 10.47 -8.09
C TYR A 52 8.37 11.49 -7.19
N GLU A 53 7.60 12.19 -6.36
CA GLU A 53 8.12 13.14 -5.38
C GLU A 53 8.61 12.45 -4.09
N ASP A 54 8.10 11.24 -3.79
CA ASP A 54 8.43 10.45 -2.61
C ASP A 54 9.25 9.21 -2.97
N ASP A 55 10.37 9.01 -2.27
CA ASP A 55 11.28 7.87 -2.51
C ASP A 55 10.63 6.50 -2.21
N LEU A 56 9.67 6.43 -1.26
CA LEU A 56 8.97 5.19 -0.95
C LEU A 56 7.94 4.87 -2.01
N GLU A 57 7.25 5.88 -2.57
CA GLU A 57 6.30 5.68 -3.67
C GLU A 57 7.03 5.19 -4.92
N ARG A 58 8.19 5.78 -5.23
CA ARG A 58 9.04 5.32 -6.33
C ARG A 58 9.50 3.86 -6.12
N LYS A 59 10.00 3.53 -4.91
CA LYS A 59 10.42 2.16 -4.56
C LYS A 59 9.26 1.16 -4.65
N ALA A 60 8.05 1.57 -4.26
CA ALA A 60 6.84 0.78 -4.39
C ALA A 60 6.52 0.46 -5.86
N GLY A 61 6.63 1.44 -6.74
CA GLY A 61 6.47 1.25 -8.18
C GLY A 61 7.46 0.24 -8.76
N GLU A 62 8.74 0.27 -8.34
CA GLU A 62 9.74 -0.73 -8.72
C GLU A 62 9.36 -2.17 -8.31
N TYR A 63 8.65 -2.32 -7.17
CA TYR A 63 8.16 -3.61 -6.68
C TYR A 63 6.78 -4.01 -7.25
N GLY A 64 6.13 -3.10 -8.00
CA GLY A 64 4.78 -3.28 -8.52
C GLY A 64 3.75 -3.34 -7.39
N PHE A 65 3.88 -2.46 -6.41
CA PHE A 65 2.91 -2.23 -5.34
C PHE A 65 2.14 -0.93 -5.58
N ASP A 66 0.85 -0.95 -5.23
CA ASP A 66 0.07 0.27 -5.09
C ASP A 66 0.34 0.86 -3.71
N TYR A 67 1.08 1.96 -3.66
CA TYR A 67 1.49 2.62 -2.42
C TYR A 67 1.22 4.11 -2.45
N VAL A 68 0.69 4.64 -1.37
CA VAL A 68 0.56 6.08 -1.13
C VAL A 68 1.03 6.36 0.29
N ARG A 69 1.96 7.31 0.44
CA ARG A 69 2.42 7.76 1.74
C ARG A 69 1.43 8.71 2.39
N LEU A 70 1.16 8.50 3.67
CA LEU A 70 0.31 9.35 4.50
C LEU A 70 1.12 9.91 5.69
N SER A 71 0.49 10.73 6.52
CA SER A 71 1.19 11.44 7.60
C SER A 71 1.10 10.79 8.98
N GLY A 72 0.51 9.60 9.07
CA GLY A 72 0.28 8.91 10.33
C GLY A 72 1.46 8.08 10.81
N ASN A 73 1.20 7.22 11.80
CA ASN A 73 2.20 6.37 12.46
C ASN A 73 1.81 4.89 12.55
N VAL A 74 0.65 4.50 12.05
CA VAL A 74 0.25 3.09 11.91
C VAL A 74 0.44 2.66 10.48
N GLY A 75 1.46 1.84 10.21
CA GLY A 75 1.72 1.24 8.91
C GLY A 75 0.67 0.20 8.55
N ILE A 76 0.23 0.18 7.29
CA ILE A 76 -0.83 -0.72 6.82
C ILE A 76 -0.33 -1.50 5.62
N ILE A 77 -0.49 -2.82 5.68
CA ILE A 77 -0.23 -3.74 4.58
C ILE A 77 -1.46 -4.62 4.38
N GLY A 78 -1.95 -4.71 3.15
CA GLY A 78 -3.08 -5.57 2.83
C GLY A 78 -3.04 -6.11 1.41
N ASN A 79 -3.91 -7.05 1.12
CA ASN A 79 -4.06 -7.62 -0.23
C ASN A 79 -5.43 -7.32 -0.81
N GLY A 80 -5.49 -6.23 -1.53
CA GLY A 80 -6.68 -5.71 -2.19
C GLY A 80 -7.05 -4.30 -1.71
N ALA A 81 -7.19 -3.37 -2.65
CA ALA A 81 -7.38 -1.95 -2.39
C ALA A 81 -8.56 -1.66 -1.44
N GLY A 82 -9.71 -2.32 -1.62
CA GLY A 82 -10.88 -2.15 -0.75
C GLY A 82 -10.62 -2.61 0.69
N LEU A 83 -9.81 -3.68 0.88
CA LEU A 83 -9.43 -4.16 2.19
C LEU A 83 -8.49 -3.18 2.89
N VAL A 84 -7.52 -2.63 2.16
CA VAL A 84 -6.59 -1.62 2.65
C VAL A 84 -7.35 -0.36 3.04
N MET A 85 -8.25 0.17 2.19
CA MET A 85 -9.08 1.33 2.49
C MET A 85 -9.91 1.15 3.76
N THR A 86 -10.55 -0.02 3.91
CA THR A 86 -11.32 -0.34 5.13
C THR A 86 -10.41 -0.36 6.37
N THR A 87 -9.18 -0.86 6.24
CA THR A 87 -8.22 -0.87 7.35
C THR A 87 -7.79 0.54 7.74
N LEU A 88 -7.55 1.41 6.77
CA LEU A 88 -7.29 2.85 6.98
C LEU A 88 -8.42 3.51 7.78
N ASP A 89 -9.67 3.32 7.32
CA ASP A 89 -10.85 3.90 7.97
C ASP A 89 -10.99 3.42 9.42
N LEU A 90 -10.69 2.14 9.69
CA LEU A 90 -10.74 1.60 11.05
C LEU A 90 -9.61 2.13 11.95
N VAL A 91 -8.40 2.31 11.41
CA VAL A 91 -7.30 2.95 12.16
C VAL A 91 -7.70 4.34 12.61
N ASP A 92 -8.26 5.16 11.72
CA ASP A 92 -8.76 6.49 12.05
C ASP A 92 -9.93 6.43 13.06
N HIS A 93 -10.87 5.51 12.84
CA HIS A 93 -12.02 5.31 13.73
C HIS A 93 -11.63 4.99 15.17
N TYR A 94 -10.57 4.22 15.37
CA TYR A 94 -10.04 3.86 16.70
C TYR A 94 -9.01 4.85 17.25
N GLY A 95 -8.88 6.02 16.62
CA GLY A 95 -8.06 7.13 17.09
C GLY A 95 -6.59 7.05 16.73
N GLY A 96 -6.20 6.10 15.88
CA GLY A 96 -4.87 6.05 15.27
C GLY A 96 -4.76 6.96 14.06
N SER A 97 -3.57 6.99 13.46
CA SER A 97 -3.32 7.76 12.24
C SER A 97 -2.62 6.87 11.20
N PRO A 98 -3.25 6.59 10.05
CA PRO A 98 -2.63 5.76 9.02
C PRO A 98 -1.36 6.40 8.44
N ALA A 99 -0.27 5.63 8.32
CA ALA A 99 1.00 6.07 7.78
C ALA A 99 1.10 5.90 6.26
N ASN A 100 0.38 4.95 5.71
CA ASN A 100 0.39 4.63 4.30
C ASN A 100 -0.83 3.83 3.86
N PHE A 101 -1.11 3.87 2.55
CA PHE A 101 -1.84 2.85 1.83
C PHE A 101 -0.81 1.89 1.22
N LEU A 102 -0.97 0.58 1.34
CA LEU A 102 -0.13 -0.41 0.64
C LEU A 102 -0.95 -1.66 0.31
N ASP A 103 -1.22 -1.84 -0.99
CA ASP A 103 -1.79 -3.06 -1.55
C ASP A 103 -0.68 -3.91 -2.19
N ILE A 104 -0.43 -5.08 -1.60
CA ILE A 104 0.56 -6.03 -2.15
C ILE A 104 -0.03 -6.95 -3.23
N GLY A 105 -1.30 -6.78 -3.57
CA GLY A 105 -2.00 -7.59 -4.57
C GLY A 105 -2.24 -9.04 -4.15
N GLY A 106 -2.69 -9.85 -5.08
CA GLY A 106 -2.92 -11.28 -4.88
C GLY A 106 -1.62 -12.09 -4.91
N GLY A 107 -1.58 -13.19 -4.15
CA GLY A 107 -0.45 -14.12 -4.18
C GLY A 107 0.76 -13.67 -3.35
N ALA A 108 0.56 -13.31 -2.08
CA ALA A 108 1.61 -12.87 -1.15
C ALA A 108 2.67 -13.97 -0.93
N LYS A 109 3.65 -14.07 -1.84
CA LYS A 109 4.87 -14.87 -1.66
C LYS A 109 5.80 -14.18 -0.65
N ALA A 110 6.69 -14.96 -0.02
CA ALA A 110 7.66 -14.45 0.95
C ALA A 110 8.39 -13.19 0.46
N GLU A 111 8.89 -13.19 -0.76
CA GLU A 111 9.60 -12.06 -1.36
C GLU A 111 8.77 -10.76 -1.34
N ARG A 112 7.49 -10.81 -1.75
CA ARG A 112 6.60 -9.62 -1.71
C ARG A 112 6.31 -9.16 -0.29
N VAL A 113 6.15 -10.11 0.64
CA VAL A 113 5.95 -9.80 2.06
C VAL A 113 7.18 -9.12 2.64
N THR A 114 8.40 -9.64 2.35
CA THR A 114 9.67 -9.02 2.77
C THR A 114 9.78 -7.60 2.24
N GLN A 115 9.53 -7.40 0.94
CA GLN A 115 9.57 -6.08 0.30
C GLN A 115 8.58 -5.10 0.93
N ALA A 116 7.35 -5.54 1.22
CA ALA A 116 6.33 -4.72 1.86
C ALA A 116 6.72 -4.32 3.30
N LEU A 117 7.20 -5.28 4.10
CA LEU A 117 7.68 -5.03 5.45
C LEU A 117 8.89 -4.09 5.46
N ASP A 118 9.88 -4.32 4.58
CA ASP A 118 11.07 -3.47 4.46
C ASP A 118 10.69 -2.02 4.12
N MET A 119 9.74 -1.83 3.21
CA MET A 119 9.23 -0.50 2.89
C MET A 119 8.58 0.18 4.08
N VAL A 120 7.62 -0.48 4.74
CA VAL A 120 6.89 0.11 5.86
C VAL A 120 7.82 0.34 7.06
N PHE A 121 8.77 -0.56 7.31
CA PHE A 121 9.76 -0.38 8.36
C PHE A 121 10.75 0.76 8.08
N SER A 122 11.04 1.04 6.81
CA SER A 122 11.93 2.14 6.42
C SER A 122 11.33 3.52 6.60
N ASP A 123 9.99 3.64 6.73
CA ASP A 123 9.36 4.93 7.06
C ASP A 123 9.58 5.28 8.54
N PRO A 124 10.32 6.35 8.85
CA PRO A 124 10.59 6.75 10.23
C PRO A 124 9.34 7.19 11.00
N ASN A 125 8.24 7.50 10.33
CA ASN A 125 7.00 7.89 10.98
C ASN A 125 6.19 6.70 11.50
N VAL A 126 6.45 5.50 10.99
CA VAL A 126 5.73 4.29 11.41
C VAL A 126 6.22 3.81 12.77
N ASP A 127 5.31 3.65 13.72
CA ASP A 127 5.56 3.13 15.07
C ASP A 127 5.04 1.71 15.26
N SER A 128 4.00 1.30 14.51
CA SER A 128 3.40 -0.04 14.54
C SER A 128 2.85 -0.41 13.17
N VAL A 129 2.71 -1.70 12.88
CA VAL A 129 2.21 -2.21 11.60
C VAL A 129 1.01 -3.12 11.80
N VAL A 130 -0.06 -2.91 11.03
CA VAL A 130 -1.15 -3.86 10.85
C VAL A 130 -1.04 -4.52 9.48
N PHE A 131 -0.94 -5.85 9.47
CA PHE A 131 -0.88 -6.67 8.28
C PHE A 131 -2.20 -7.45 8.14
N ASN A 132 -3.10 -6.96 7.29
CA ASN A 132 -4.45 -7.48 7.13
C ASN A 132 -4.59 -8.22 5.81
N ILE A 133 -4.74 -9.55 5.89
CA ILE A 133 -4.86 -10.42 4.73
C ILE A 133 -6.21 -11.12 4.68
N PHE A 134 -6.84 -11.06 3.52
CA PHE A 134 -8.00 -11.87 3.22
C PHE A 134 -7.67 -12.90 2.14
N GLY A 135 -7.68 -14.18 2.53
CA GLY A 135 -7.47 -15.30 1.63
C GLY A 135 -8.71 -15.55 0.76
N GLY A 136 -8.52 -15.43 -0.55
CA GLY A 136 -9.50 -15.85 -1.56
C GLY A 136 -8.85 -16.95 -2.42
N ILE A 137 -8.35 -16.59 -3.60
CA ILE A 137 -7.46 -17.44 -4.43
C ILE A 137 -6.13 -17.62 -3.69
N THR A 138 -5.62 -16.59 -3.04
CA THR A 138 -4.48 -16.65 -2.13
C THR A 138 -4.87 -17.42 -0.87
N ARG A 139 -4.05 -18.37 -0.44
CA ARG A 139 -4.31 -19.21 0.72
C ARG A 139 -3.61 -18.65 1.96
N GLY A 140 -4.32 -18.59 3.09
CA GLY A 140 -3.79 -18.06 4.34
C GLY A 140 -2.56 -18.81 4.86
N ASP A 141 -2.51 -20.15 4.67
CA ASP A 141 -1.37 -20.98 5.08
C ASP A 141 -0.10 -20.69 4.25
N GLU A 142 -0.24 -20.33 2.98
CA GLU A 142 0.89 -19.91 2.13
C GLU A 142 1.38 -18.51 2.51
N VAL A 143 0.45 -17.60 2.80
CA VAL A 143 0.79 -16.26 3.28
C VAL A 143 1.51 -16.32 4.62
N ALA A 144 1.02 -17.12 5.57
CA ALA A 144 1.64 -17.28 6.87
C ALA A 144 3.08 -17.80 6.78
N LYS A 145 3.35 -18.74 5.87
CA LYS A 145 4.73 -19.18 5.57
C LYS A 145 5.56 -18.02 5.03
N GLY A 146 5.02 -17.27 4.06
CA GLY A 146 5.69 -16.11 3.50
C GLY A 146 6.00 -15.04 4.55
N ILE A 147 5.09 -14.77 5.49
CA ILE A 147 5.33 -13.86 6.61
C ILE A 147 6.48 -14.36 7.49
N ASN A 148 6.45 -15.65 7.90
CA ASN A 148 7.52 -16.20 8.74
C ASN A 148 8.88 -16.18 8.04
N GLU A 149 8.93 -16.50 6.72
CA GLU A 149 10.15 -16.43 5.93
C GLU A 149 10.66 -15.00 5.83
N ALA A 150 9.77 -14.04 5.59
CA ALA A 150 10.11 -12.61 5.55
C ALA A 150 10.65 -12.10 6.89
N LEU A 151 9.97 -12.44 7.99
CA LEU A 151 10.40 -12.02 9.33
C LEU A 151 11.74 -12.64 9.74
N ALA A 152 12.06 -13.83 9.24
CA ALA A 152 13.35 -14.49 9.50
C ALA A 152 14.55 -13.81 8.79
N GLU A 153 14.30 -12.92 7.84
CA GLU A 153 15.35 -12.13 7.19
C GLU A 153 15.80 -10.93 8.05
N PHE A 154 15.01 -10.55 9.06
CA PHE A 154 15.36 -9.48 9.99
C PHE A 154 16.05 -10.05 11.23
N ASP A 155 17.19 -9.50 11.59
CA ASP A 155 17.90 -9.85 12.85
C ASP A 155 17.07 -9.50 14.08
N GLU A 156 16.32 -8.39 14.01
CA GLU A 156 15.37 -7.90 15.01
C GLU A 156 14.20 -7.24 14.29
N ILE A 157 12.98 -7.50 14.73
CA ILE A 157 11.80 -6.85 14.17
C ILE A 157 11.74 -5.41 14.70
N PRO A 158 11.91 -4.40 13.81
CA PRO A 158 12.15 -3.03 14.29
C PRO A 158 10.92 -2.34 14.87
N LYS A 159 9.72 -2.85 14.54
CA LYS A 159 8.44 -2.26 14.94
C LYS A 159 7.42 -3.36 15.22
N PRO A 160 6.52 -3.19 16.19
CA PRO A 160 5.45 -4.16 16.45
C PRO A 160 4.62 -4.44 15.21
N VAL A 161 4.38 -5.71 14.92
CA VAL A 161 3.55 -6.16 13.78
C VAL A 161 2.37 -6.95 14.30
N VAL A 162 1.18 -6.53 13.94
CA VAL A 162 -0.07 -7.22 14.22
C VAL A 162 -0.62 -7.82 12.93
N VAL A 163 -0.83 -9.12 12.92
CA VAL A 163 -1.28 -9.85 11.73
C VAL A 163 -2.73 -10.32 11.93
N ARG A 164 -3.55 -10.09 10.92
CA ARG A 164 -4.86 -10.70 10.81
C ARG A 164 -4.97 -11.46 9.50
N LEU A 165 -5.30 -12.75 9.60
CA LEU A 165 -5.61 -13.60 8.46
C LEU A 165 -7.09 -14.00 8.49
N ALA A 166 -7.76 -13.90 7.34
CA ALA A 166 -9.11 -14.41 7.17
C ALA A 166 -9.29 -15.06 5.80
N GLY A 167 -10.40 -15.76 5.60
CA GLY A 167 -10.73 -16.42 4.33
C GLY A 167 -10.13 -17.83 4.21
N THR A 168 -9.75 -18.23 3.00
CA THR A 168 -9.30 -19.59 2.69
C THR A 168 -8.06 -20.00 3.49
N ASN A 169 -8.13 -21.08 4.25
CA ASN A 169 -7.06 -21.63 5.10
C ASN A 169 -6.50 -20.63 6.14
N ALA A 170 -7.33 -19.70 6.62
CA ALA A 170 -6.91 -18.74 7.63
C ALA A 170 -6.56 -19.40 8.96
N ALA A 171 -7.35 -20.39 9.41
CA ALA A 171 -7.09 -21.11 10.65
C ALA A 171 -5.75 -21.82 10.63
N GLU A 172 -5.46 -22.56 9.56
CA GLU A 172 -4.17 -23.22 9.35
C GLU A 172 -3.03 -22.19 9.25
N GLY A 173 -3.29 -21.03 8.63
CA GLY A 173 -2.34 -19.94 8.55
C GLY A 173 -1.99 -19.36 9.92
N MET A 174 -2.97 -19.12 10.77
CA MET A 174 -2.75 -18.63 12.14
C MET A 174 -1.94 -19.62 13.00
N GLU A 175 -2.12 -20.94 12.82
CA GLU A 175 -1.31 -21.94 13.52
C GLU A 175 0.17 -21.97 13.06
N ILE A 176 0.46 -21.50 11.83
CA ILE A 176 1.80 -21.47 11.26
C ILE A 176 2.56 -20.22 11.72
N LEU A 177 1.87 -19.10 11.95
CA LEU A 177 2.50 -17.83 12.31
C LEU A 177 3.33 -17.94 13.60
N ASN A 178 4.53 -17.37 13.55
CA ASN A 178 5.43 -17.33 14.71
C ASN A 178 5.04 -16.20 15.65
N THR A 179 4.23 -16.52 16.66
CA THR A 179 3.73 -15.57 17.65
C THR A 179 4.78 -15.07 18.65
N ASP A 180 6.00 -15.59 18.61
CA ASP A 180 7.12 -15.03 19.37
C ASP A 180 7.66 -13.72 18.74
N LEU A 181 7.38 -13.48 17.46
CA LEU A 181 7.85 -12.33 16.69
C LEU A 181 6.74 -11.30 16.38
N ILE A 182 5.49 -11.74 16.35
CA ILE A 182 4.35 -10.92 15.95
C ILE A 182 3.14 -11.19 16.83
N GLU A 183 2.20 -10.29 16.82
CA GLU A 183 0.89 -10.47 17.43
C GLU A 183 -0.12 -10.92 16.37
N VAL A 184 -1.04 -11.81 16.73
CA VAL A 184 -2.05 -12.37 15.82
C VAL A 184 -3.43 -12.14 16.41
N GLU A 185 -4.34 -11.56 15.62
CA GLU A 185 -5.70 -11.27 16.02
C GLU A 185 -6.70 -11.92 15.04
N GLU A 186 -7.84 -12.33 15.56
CA GLU A 186 -8.88 -13.01 14.76
C GLU A 186 -9.73 -12.02 13.96
N THR A 187 -10.05 -10.87 14.56
CA THR A 187 -10.91 -9.87 13.92
C THR A 187 -10.08 -8.69 13.42
N LEU A 188 -10.58 -7.97 12.41
CA LEU A 188 -9.94 -6.77 11.90
C LEU A 188 -9.95 -5.64 12.95
N GLU A 189 -11.05 -5.53 13.67
CA GLU A 189 -11.23 -4.55 14.73
C GLU A 189 -10.18 -4.74 15.84
N ASP A 190 -9.97 -5.97 16.30
CA ASP A 190 -8.99 -6.27 17.35
C ASP A 190 -7.55 -6.00 16.85
N ALA A 191 -7.24 -6.40 15.62
CA ALA A 191 -5.94 -6.16 15.00
C ALA A 191 -5.62 -4.67 14.90
N VAL A 192 -6.57 -3.87 14.42
CA VAL A 192 -6.41 -2.42 14.30
C VAL A 192 -6.26 -1.78 15.66
N GLN A 193 -7.12 -2.09 16.64
CA GLN A 193 -7.02 -1.55 18.00
C GLN A 193 -5.69 -1.92 18.66
N ARG A 194 -5.17 -3.12 18.39
CA ARG A 194 -3.87 -3.55 18.90
C ARG A 194 -2.74 -2.75 18.28
N ALA A 195 -2.74 -2.57 16.95
CA ALA A 195 -1.73 -1.79 16.27
C ALA A 195 -1.74 -0.32 16.71
N VAL A 196 -2.92 0.29 16.90
CA VAL A 196 -3.06 1.66 17.40
C VAL A 196 -2.46 1.78 18.80
N ARG A 197 -2.78 0.84 19.72
CA ARG A 197 -2.17 0.84 21.07
C ARG A 197 -0.64 0.70 21.03
N ASN A 198 -0.13 -0.19 20.19
CA ASN A 198 1.31 -0.38 20.03
C ASN A 198 2.00 0.91 19.57
N ALA A 199 1.40 1.65 18.63
CA ALA A 199 1.92 2.94 18.18
C ALA A 199 1.92 4.01 19.28
N GLU A 200 0.88 4.04 20.14
CA GLU A 200 0.81 4.95 21.28
C GLU A 200 1.90 4.64 22.34
N GLU A 201 2.21 3.37 22.57
CA GLU A 201 3.23 2.94 23.55
C GLU A 201 4.65 3.32 23.11
N VAL A 202 4.95 3.32 21.81
CA VAL A 202 6.26 3.76 21.27
C VAL A 202 6.45 5.26 21.42
N THR A 203 5.37 6.05 21.33
CA THR A 203 5.43 7.53 21.39
C THR A 203 5.56 8.09 22.82
N GLN A 204 5.43 7.26 23.87
CA GLN A 204 5.57 7.64 25.29
C GLN A 204 6.98 7.43 25.82
#